data_31c13203c1cc3a05b5afed3bc553e25b
#
_entry.id   31c13203c1cc3a05b5afed3bc553e25b
#
_cell.length_a   1.000
_cell.length_b   1.000
_cell.length_c   1.000
_cell.angle_alpha   90.00
_cell.angle_beta   90.00
_cell.angle_gamma   90.00
#
_symmetry.space_group_name_H-M   'P 1'
#
loop_
_entity.id
_entity.type
_entity.pdbx_description
1 polymer ?
#
loop_
_entity_poly.entity_id
_entity_poly.type
_entity_poly.pdbx_seq_one_letter_code
_entity_poly.pdbx_strand_id
1 'polypeptide(L)'
;MTTLLGAMGAALALGAGAAALAHTGEKPMGNAPAKATVQKSAFGKTPGGKAVALYTLTNTNGLTAKITSYGAILTELHTPDKSGKMGDVVLGFNNLDAYVKGHPFFGATVGRYANRIAKGKFTLDGHKYTLVVNNGPNHLHGGTVGFDKVVWEAKPVQRADGPAVRFHYVSKDSEEGYPGNLDVTLVYTLTNRNALRIDYTATTDKATVCNLTNHSYFNLAGHGDVGGHELMLNCDKFVPVDDTLIPTGKIQAVKGTNMDFTAMHAIGDHINEVGKDPTGYDHCYVVNGGGKKLTLAAKVIEPTTGREMEVYTTEPGVQLYTSNFLDGTLTGKGGTVYQKHAALCLEAGRFPDTPNHPTFPSAELRPGQTYKQRTEYRFPTR
;
A
#
# COMPACT_ATOMS: atom_id res chain seq x y z
N MET A 1 -53.20 -7.14 -81.43
CA MET A 1 -53.98 -5.92 -81.66
C MET A 1 -53.26 -4.84 -80.89
N THR A 2 -52.38 -4.08 -81.59
CA THR A 2 -52.59 -2.66 -81.88
C THR A 2 -52.23 -1.78 -80.65
N THR A 3 -51.41 -0.77 -80.61
CA THR A 3 -50.65 0.00 -81.59
C THR A 3 -49.61 0.86 -80.86
N LEU A 4 -48.51 1.10 -81.51
CA LEU A 4 -47.52 2.18 -81.38
C LEU A 4 -48.03 3.59 -81.05
N LEU A 5 -47.14 4.38 -80.45
CA LEU A 5 -46.63 5.74 -80.80
C LEU A 5 -45.91 6.29 -79.56
N GLY A 6 -44.68 6.66 -79.42
CA GLY A 6 -43.86 7.46 -80.27
C GLY A 6 -43.91 8.94 -79.84
N ALA A 7 -42.91 9.44 -79.06
CA ALA A 7 -42.49 10.83 -79.12
C ALA A 7 -41.12 11.05 -78.48
N MET A 8 -40.24 11.66 -79.22
CA MET A 8 -38.90 12.19 -78.86
C MET A 8 -39.03 13.40 -77.93
N GLY A 9 -38.04 13.58 -77.05
CA GLY A 9 -37.93 14.80 -76.23
C GLY A 9 -36.58 14.91 -75.54
N ALA A 10 -35.72 15.63 -76.20
CA ALA A 10 -34.56 16.43 -75.75
C ALA A 10 -33.81 16.10 -74.47
N ALA A 11 -32.55 15.82 -74.60
CA ALA A 11 -31.50 15.79 -73.57
C ALA A 11 -31.19 17.21 -73.06
N LEU A 12 -31.26 17.41 -71.73
CA LEU A 12 -30.59 18.51 -71.03
C LEU A 12 -29.56 17.87 -70.07
N ALA A 13 -28.28 18.12 -70.37
CA ALA A 13 -27.18 17.78 -69.46
C ALA A 13 -27.13 18.84 -68.33
N LEU A 14 -27.37 18.41 -67.11
CA LEU A 14 -27.08 19.15 -65.89
C LEU A 14 -25.85 18.51 -65.21
N GLY A 15 -24.74 19.27 -65.22
CA GLY A 15 -23.53 18.93 -64.51
C GLY A 15 -23.73 18.93 -62.99
N ALA A 16 -23.60 17.78 -62.36
CA ALA A 16 -23.54 17.67 -60.90
C ALA A 16 -22.08 17.89 -60.43
N GLY A 17 -21.81 19.08 -59.92
CA GLY A 17 -20.58 19.34 -59.17
C GLY A 17 -20.56 18.56 -57.85
N ALA A 18 -19.69 17.61 -57.73
CA ALA A 18 -19.40 16.91 -56.50
C ALA A 18 -18.65 17.87 -55.55
N ALA A 19 -19.34 18.43 -54.55
CA ALA A 19 -18.70 19.11 -53.46
C ALA A 19 -18.07 18.05 -52.55
N ALA A 20 -16.74 17.91 -52.58
CA ALA A 20 -15.98 17.13 -51.61
C ALA A 20 -16.09 17.82 -50.24
N LEU A 21 -16.91 17.26 -49.32
CA LEU A 21 -16.88 17.61 -47.91
C LEU A 21 -15.54 17.10 -47.33
N ALA A 22 -14.60 18.04 -47.19
CA ALA A 22 -13.41 17.82 -46.40
C ALA A 22 -13.82 17.56 -44.93
N HIS A 23 -13.82 16.33 -44.50
CA HIS A 23 -13.85 15.99 -43.08
C HIS A 23 -12.56 16.51 -42.48
N THR A 24 -12.55 17.69 -41.89
CA THR A 24 -11.52 18.10 -40.95
C THR A 24 -11.69 17.23 -39.70
N GLY A 25 -10.95 16.15 -39.66
CA GLY A 25 -10.81 15.35 -38.44
C GLY A 25 -10.19 16.26 -37.37
N GLU A 26 -11.01 16.85 -36.52
CA GLU A 26 -10.54 17.39 -35.25
C GLU A 26 -9.90 16.23 -34.47
N LYS A 27 -8.57 16.26 -34.37
CA LYS A 27 -7.87 15.47 -33.36
C LYS A 27 -8.52 15.81 -32.01
N PRO A 28 -8.89 14.82 -31.18
CA PRO A 28 -9.36 15.11 -29.84
C PRO A 28 -8.26 15.94 -29.18
N MET A 29 -8.61 17.13 -28.73
CA MET A 29 -7.73 17.99 -27.93
C MET A 29 -7.31 17.18 -26.73
N GLY A 30 -6.07 16.72 -26.69
CA GLY A 30 -5.48 16.09 -25.53
C GLY A 30 -5.68 17.06 -24.35
N ASN A 31 -6.41 16.66 -23.34
CA ASN A 31 -6.55 17.43 -22.12
C ASN A 31 -5.14 17.85 -21.68
N ALA A 32 -4.94 19.16 -21.46
CA ALA A 32 -3.70 19.64 -20.87
C ALA A 32 -3.43 18.84 -19.60
N PRO A 33 -2.18 18.43 -19.34
CA PRO A 33 -1.86 17.63 -18.18
C PRO A 33 -2.40 18.30 -16.93
N ALA A 34 -3.13 17.56 -16.09
CA ALA A 34 -3.70 18.08 -14.86
C ALA A 34 -2.56 18.65 -13.99
N LYS A 35 -2.82 19.81 -13.35
CA LYS A 35 -1.81 20.40 -12.45
C LYS A 35 -1.70 19.51 -11.20
N ALA A 36 -0.48 19.09 -10.88
CA ALA A 36 -0.23 18.38 -9.64
C ALA A 36 -0.59 19.26 -8.43
N THR A 37 -1.37 18.73 -7.48
CA THR A 37 -1.90 19.49 -6.35
C THR A 37 -1.79 18.76 -5.03
N VAL A 38 -1.68 19.53 -3.93
CA VAL A 38 -1.92 19.06 -2.55
C VAL A 38 -3.04 19.92 -1.98
N GLN A 39 -4.13 19.29 -1.57
CA GLN A 39 -5.24 19.95 -0.88
C GLN A 39 -5.30 19.45 0.56
N LYS A 40 -5.56 20.35 1.51
CA LYS A 40 -5.77 20.05 2.93
C LYS A 40 -7.21 20.34 3.31
N SER A 41 -7.85 19.39 3.98
CA SER A 41 -9.19 19.53 4.55
C SER A 41 -9.23 19.06 6.00
N ALA A 42 -10.26 19.43 6.75
CA ALA A 42 -10.55 18.84 8.04
C ALA A 42 -11.00 17.37 7.85
N PHE A 43 -10.54 16.48 8.73
CA PHE A 43 -10.99 15.09 8.77
C PHE A 43 -11.74 14.76 10.06
N GLY A 44 -11.69 15.63 11.06
CA GLY A 44 -12.35 15.49 12.33
C GLY A 44 -11.48 15.92 13.52
N LYS A 45 -11.88 15.47 14.72
CA LYS A 45 -11.11 15.62 15.96
C LYS A 45 -11.06 14.30 16.68
N THR A 46 -9.93 13.98 17.29
CA THR A 46 -9.83 12.83 18.20
C THR A 46 -10.71 13.03 19.43
N PRO A 47 -11.03 11.99 20.21
CA PRO A 47 -11.75 12.12 21.50
C PRO A 47 -11.09 13.11 22.47
N GLY A 48 -9.75 13.24 22.41
CA GLY A 48 -8.99 14.23 23.19
C GLY A 48 -9.00 15.65 22.57
N GLY A 49 -9.85 15.93 21.57
CA GLY A 49 -10.01 17.25 20.94
C GLY A 49 -8.93 17.64 19.92
N LYS A 50 -7.93 16.79 19.65
CA LYS A 50 -6.85 17.09 18.74
C LYS A 50 -7.38 17.07 17.29
N ALA A 51 -7.20 18.19 16.55
CA ALA A 51 -7.65 18.30 15.16
C ALA A 51 -6.87 17.36 14.24
N VAL A 52 -7.57 16.71 13.34
CA VAL A 52 -7.03 15.78 12.33
C VAL A 52 -7.31 16.34 10.94
N ALA A 53 -6.29 16.36 10.10
CA ALA A 53 -6.37 16.81 8.72
C ALA A 53 -6.33 15.61 7.74
N LEU A 54 -6.94 15.80 6.57
CA LEU A 54 -6.83 14.94 5.40
C LEU A 54 -6.09 15.71 4.30
N TYR A 55 -5.10 15.07 3.69
CA TYR A 55 -4.34 15.60 2.56
C TYR A 55 -4.69 14.80 1.30
N THR A 56 -5.18 15.48 0.28
CA THR A 56 -5.44 14.91 -1.04
C THR A 56 -4.33 15.32 -1.99
N LEU A 57 -3.57 14.34 -2.46
CA LEU A 57 -2.55 14.50 -3.48
C LEU A 57 -3.12 14.08 -4.83
N THR A 58 -2.97 14.90 -5.85
CA THR A 58 -3.33 14.55 -7.23
C THR A 58 -2.13 14.80 -8.13
N ASN A 59 -1.66 13.79 -8.86
CA ASN A 59 -0.56 13.95 -9.80
C ASN A 59 -1.01 14.47 -11.17
N THR A 60 -0.07 14.72 -12.08
CA THR A 60 -0.36 15.21 -13.44
C THR A 60 -1.14 14.25 -14.32
N ASN A 61 -1.22 12.97 -13.95
CA ASN A 61 -1.94 11.92 -14.67
C ASN A 61 -3.33 11.63 -14.05
N GLY A 62 -3.74 12.39 -13.04
CA GLY A 62 -5.04 12.26 -12.40
C GLY A 62 -5.13 11.20 -11.30
N LEU A 63 -4.05 10.48 -10.98
CA LEU A 63 -4.03 9.61 -9.80
C LEU A 63 -4.24 10.47 -8.55
N THR A 64 -4.97 9.92 -7.58
CA THR A 64 -5.26 10.61 -6.32
C THR A 64 -4.97 9.70 -5.14
N ALA A 65 -4.26 10.24 -4.14
CA ALA A 65 -4.04 9.59 -2.85
C ALA A 65 -4.53 10.50 -1.72
N LYS A 66 -5.24 9.94 -0.74
CA LYS A 66 -5.67 10.69 0.44
C LYS A 66 -5.01 10.12 1.68
N ILE A 67 -4.34 10.98 2.44
CA ILE A 67 -3.61 10.59 3.65
C ILE A 67 -4.06 11.47 4.82
N THR A 68 -4.50 10.85 5.92
CA THR A 68 -4.86 11.57 7.14
C THR A 68 -3.67 11.76 8.07
N SER A 69 -3.69 12.85 8.86
CA SER A 69 -2.69 13.06 9.91
C SER A 69 -2.86 12.14 11.13
N TYR A 70 -3.96 11.41 11.28
CA TYR A 70 -4.12 10.34 12.25
C TYR A 70 -3.49 9.07 11.70
N GLY A 71 -2.49 8.53 12.38
CA GLY A 71 -1.76 7.33 11.97
C GLY A 71 -0.95 7.47 10.67
N ALA A 72 -0.87 8.68 10.08
CA ALA A 72 -0.40 8.90 8.71
C ALA A 72 -1.02 7.88 7.73
N ILE A 73 -2.33 7.62 7.88
CA ILE A 73 -3.09 6.57 7.20
C ILE A 73 -3.39 6.96 5.76
N LEU A 74 -3.05 6.09 4.80
CA LEU A 74 -3.55 6.14 3.44
C LEU A 74 -5.02 5.68 3.44
N THR A 75 -5.96 6.62 3.28
CA THR A 75 -7.40 6.33 3.35
C THR A 75 -8.01 5.98 1.99
N GLU A 76 -7.46 6.52 0.91
CA GLU A 76 -7.90 6.27 -0.47
C GLU A 76 -6.71 6.32 -1.42
N LEU A 77 -6.75 5.50 -2.48
CA LEU A 77 -5.81 5.53 -3.59
C LEU A 77 -6.54 5.20 -4.89
N HIS A 78 -6.75 6.22 -5.72
CA HIS A 78 -7.47 6.06 -6.97
C HIS A 78 -6.51 5.88 -8.13
N THR A 79 -6.66 4.77 -8.86
CA THR A 79 -5.86 4.39 -10.03
C THR A 79 -6.78 4.04 -11.21
N PRO A 80 -6.35 4.28 -12.47
CA PRO A 80 -7.16 3.92 -13.62
C PRO A 80 -7.14 2.40 -13.86
N ASP A 81 -8.23 1.86 -14.39
CA ASP A 81 -8.28 0.56 -15.01
C ASP A 81 -7.86 0.62 -16.49
N LYS A 82 -7.89 -0.51 -17.19
CA LYS A 82 -7.57 -0.61 -18.63
C LYS A 82 -8.44 0.24 -19.54
N SER A 83 -9.60 0.74 -19.07
CA SER A 83 -10.49 1.66 -19.77
C SER A 83 -10.24 3.14 -19.41
N GLY A 84 -9.34 3.40 -18.45
CA GLY A 84 -9.07 4.73 -17.90
C GLY A 84 -10.01 5.12 -16.76
N LYS A 85 -10.94 4.27 -16.34
CA LYS A 85 -11.86 4.55 -15.23
C LYS A 85 -11.12 4.47 -13.90
N MET A 86 -11.13 5.58 -13.16
CA MET A 86 -10.53 5.65 -11.83
C MET A 86 -11.32 4.82 -10.82
N GLY A 87 -10.61 4.07 -9.98
CA GLY A 87 -11.18 3.30 -8.87
C GLY A 87 -10.27 3.31 -7.66
N ASP A 88 -10.88 3.31 -6.47
CA ASP A 88 -10.16 3.21 -5.20
C ASP A 88 -9.70 1.77 -4.98
N VAL A 89 -8.41 1.58 -4.76
CA VAL A 89 -7.77 0.26 -4.68
C VAL A 89 -7.30 -0.09 -3.26
N VAL A 90 -7.72 0.66 -2.22
CA VAL A 90 -7.37 0.33 -0.84
C VAL A 90 -8.61 0.26 0.05
N LEU A 91 -8.61 -0.63 1.04
CA LEU A 91 -9.63 -0.67 2.08
C LEU A 91 -9.44 0.47 3.08
N GLY A 92 -10.50 0.85 3.79
CA GLY A 92 -10.48 1.89 4.80
C GLY A 92 -11.88 2.36 5.17
N PHE A 93 -11.96 3.52 5.83
CA PHE A 93 -13.22 4.13 6.25
C PHE A 93 -13.39 5.54 5.69
N ASN A 94 -14.64 6.03 5.66
CA ASN A 94 -14.97 7.36 5.14
C ASN A 94 -14.67 8.51 6.13
N ASN A 95 -14.53 8.22 7.42
CA ASN A 95 -14.41 9.24 8.47
C ASN A 95 -13.44 8.83 9.57
N LEU A 96 -13.00 9.81 10.36
CA LEU A 96 -12.07 9.63 11.45
C LEU A 96 -12.63 8.74 12.58
N ASP A 97 -13.92 8.88 12.90
CA ASP A 97 -14.52 8.18 14.04
C ASP A 97 -14.42 6.67 13.92
N ALA A 98 -14.57 6.16 12.68
CA ALA A 98 -14.39 4.73 12.40
C ALA A 98 -12.96 4.26 12.64
N TYR A 99 -11.95 5.07 12.25
CA TYR A 99 -10.54 4.77 12.53
C TYR A 99 -10.24 4.82 14.03
N VAL A 100 -10.77 5.82 14.75
CA VAL A 100 -10.57 5.98 16.19
C VAL A 100 -11.25 4.85 17.00
N LYS A 101 -12.41 4.38 16.55
CA LYS A 101 -13.12 3.25 17.17
C LYS A 101 -12.30 1.95 17.14
N GLY A 102 -11.43 1.82 16.13
CA GLY A 102 -10.53 0.68 15.95
C GLY A 102 -10.57 0.13 14.53
N HIS A 103 -9.42 -0.29 14.05
CA HIS A 103 -9.24 -0.87 12.72
C HIS A 103 -8.06 -1.84 12.71
N PRO A 104 -8.00 -2.80 11.77
CA PRO A 104 -6.88 -3.71 11.63
C PRO A 104 -5.72 -3.06 10.84
N PHE A 105 -5.29 -1.87 11.24
CA PHE A 105 -4.20 -1.09 10.63
C PHE A 105 -4.44 -0.63 9.18
N PHE A 106 -5.68 -0.53 8.70
CA PHE A 106 -5.98 -0.07 7.33
C PHE A 106 -5.19 1.16 6.93
N GLY A 107 -4.26 1.01 5.96
CA GLY A 107 -3.45 2.08 5.39
C GLY A 107 -2.47 2.77 6.33
N ALA A 108 -2.33 2.29 7.56
CA ALA A 108 -1.59 2.97 8.62
C ALA A 108 -0.08 2.90 8.42
N THR A 109 0.61 3.93 8.92
CA THR A 109 2.02 3.83 9.25
C THR A 109 2.18 3.06 10.54
N VAL A 110 2.92 1.95 10.48
CA VAL A 110 3.14 1.05 11.61
C VAL A 110 4.54 1.27 12.17
N GLY A 111 4.63 1.39 13.46
CA GLY A 111 5.84 1.57 14.24
C GLY A 111 5.50 1.68 15.75
N ARG A 112 6.51 1.66 16.66
CA ARG A 112 7.96 1.80 16.40
C ARG A 112 8.57 0.57 15.73
N TYR A 113 7.99 -0.63 15.96
CA TYR A 113 8.42 -1.89 15.34
C TYR A 113 7.23 -2.57 14.67
N ALA A 114 7.27 -2.64 13.35
CA ALA A 114 6.27 -3.33 12.53
C ALA A 114 6.38 -4.85 12.70
N ASN A 115 5.23 -5.53 12.63
CA ASN A 115 5.06 -6.95 12.89
C ASN A 115 5.38 -7.32 14.36
N ARG A 116 5.72 -8.58 14.66
CA ARG A 116 5.76 -9.14 16.01
C ARG A 116 7.14 -9.10 16.65
N ILE A 117 7.15 -8.98 18.00
CA ILE A 117 8.27 -9.29 18.88
C ILE A 117 7.80 -10.32 19.90
N ALA A 118 8.48 -11.47 19.96
CA ALA A 118 8.15 -12.61 20.79
C ALA A 118 8.01 -12.22 22.26
N LYS A 119 6.85 -12.53 22.87
CA LYS A 119 6.56 -12.27 24.29
C LYS A 119 6.74 -10.80 24.70
N GLY A 120 6.76 -9.86 23.74
CA GLY A 120 7.07 -8.46 23.99
C GLY A 120 8.46 -8.24 24.61
N LYS A 121 9.46 -9.07 24.33
CA LYS A 121 10.76 -8.98 25.00
C LYS A 121 11.90 -9.02 23.99
N PHE A 122 12.92 -8.22 24.25
CA PHE A 122 14.20 -8.29 23.55
C PHE A 122 15.35 -7.81 24.45
N THR A 123 16.57 -8.11 24.05
CA THR A 123 17.78 -7.64 24.73
C THR A 123 18.58 -6.74 23.78
N LEU A 124 18.96 -5.57 24.26
CA LEU A 124 19.82 -4.64 23.53
C LEU A 124 20.91 -4.14 24.48
N ASP A 125 22.19 -4.24 24.06
CA ASP A 125 23.37 -3.87 24.87
C ASP A 125 23.37 -4.52 26.28
N GLY A 126 22.92 -5.78 26.38
CA GLY A 126 22.83 -6.51 27.66
C GLY A 126 21.63 -6.12 28.54
N HIS A 127 20.87 -5.08 28.18
CA HIS A 127 19.67 -4.67 28.89
C HIS A 127 18.43 -5.37 28.31
N LYS A 128 17.60 -5.92 29.20
CA LYS A 128 16.32 -6.54 28.83
C LYS A 128 15.23 -5.49 28.79
N TYR A 129 14.49 -5.42 27.67
CA TYR A 129 13.33 -4.56 27.49
C TYR A 129 12.07 -5.39 27.45
N THR A 130 11.00 -4.84 28.01
CA THR A 130 9.66 -5.45 28.00
C THR A 130 8.69 -4.44 27.38
N LEU A 131 8.07 -4.85 26.27
CA LEU A 131 7.07 -4.10 25.55
C LEU A 131 5.67 -4.51 25.98
N VAL A 132 4.68 -3.68 25.67
CA VAL A 132 3.28 -4.03 25.87
C VAL A 132 2.93 -5.26 25.02
N VAL A 133 2.27 -6.25 25.63
CA VAL A 133 1.75 -7.44 24.96
C VAL A 133 0.31 -7.14 24.52
N ASN A 134 0.06 -7.14 23.21
CA ASN A 134 -1.22 -6.72 22.62
C ASN A 134 -1.76 -7.69 21.55
N ASN A 135 -1.08 -8.83 21.33
CA ASN A 135 -1.49 -9.85 20.36
C ASN A 135 -1.19 -11.26 20.88
N GLY A 136 -2.16 -11.89 21.55
CA GLY A 136 -1.93 -13.14 22.25
C GLY A 136 -0.77 -12.99 23.24
N PRO A 137 0.28 -13.85 23.17
CA PRO A 137 1.46 -13.74 24.03
C PRO A 137 2.48 -12.71 23.54
N ASN A 138 2.28 -12.05 22.39
CA ASN A 138 3.30 -11.29 21.69
C ASN A 138 2.99 -9.80 21.65
N HIS A 139 4.00 -8.99 21.36
CA HIS A 139 3.86 -7.60 20.96
C HIS A 139 3.66 -7.53 19.44
N LEU A 140 2.76 -6.67 18.98
CA LEU A 140 2.45 -6.49 17.57
C LEU A 140 2.37 -5.00 17.22
N HIS A 141 2.95 -4.62 16.09
CA HIS A 141 2.78 -3.34 15.41
C HIS A 141 2.98 -2.09 16.28
N GLY A 142 3.93 -2.13 17.21
CA GLY A 142 4.27 -0.97 18.05
C GLY A 142 3.44 -0.83 19.33
N GLY A 143 2.51 -1.78 19.61
CA GLY A 143 1.80 -1.85 20.89
C GLY A 143 0.35 -1.42 20.84
N THR A 144 -0.21 -1.09 22.01
CA THR A 144 -1.62 -0.71 22.17
C THR A 144 -1.90 0.66 21.54
N VAL A 145 -0.97 1.61 21.71
CA VAL A 145 -1.01 2.94 21.09
C VAL A 145 0.23 3.11 20.20
N GLY A 146 0.25 2.35 19.10
CA GLY A 146 1.30 2.45 18.09
C GLY A 146 1.17 3.70 17.21
N PHE A 147 2.01 3.83 16.21
CA PHE A 147 2.06 4.96 15.28
C PHE A 147 0.78 5.15 14.47
N ASP A 148 -0.02 4.10 14.33
CA ASP A 148 -1.34 4.07 13.71
C ASP A 148 -2.41 4.87 14.46
N LYS A 149 -2.21 5.14 15.78
CA LYS A 149 -3.19 5.80 16.64
C LYS A 149 -2.77 7.17 17.15
N VAL A 150 -1.66 7.72 16.66
CA VAL A 150 -1.19 9.06 17.02
C VAL A 150 -1.51 10.08 15.94
N VAL A 151 -1.65 11.35 16.31
CA VAL A 151 -1.81 12.44 15.34
C VAL A 151 -0.43 13.01 15.03
N TRP A 152 0.01 12.80 13.80
CA TRP A 152 1.26 13.29 13.25
C TRP A 152 1.17 14.78 12.91
N GLU A 153 2.24 15.52 13.14
CA GLU A 153 2.40 16.84 12.54
C GLU A 153 2.57 16.68 11.03
N ALA A 154 1.71 17.34 10.24
CA ALA A 154 1.70 17.14 8.79
C ALA A 154 1.68 18.47 8.05
N LYS A 155 2.51 18.55 6.98
CA LYS A 155 2.56 19.72 6.10
C LYS A 155 2.93 19.34 4.66
N PRO A 156 2.35 20.04 3.65
CA PRO A 156 2.81 19.92 2.27
C PRO A 156 4.30 20.27 2.14
N VAL A 157 4.99 19.56 1.26
CA VAL A 157 6.38 19.84 0.91
C VAL A 157 6.56 19.83 -0.60
N GLN A 158 7.53 20.62 -1.08
CA GLN A 158 7.84 20.66 -2.51
C GLN A 158 8.71 19.46 -2.90
N ARG A 159 8.32 18.79 -3.97
CA ARG A 159 9.09 17.73 -4.64
C ARG A 159 9.04 17.95 -6.15
N ALA A 160 10.15 17.73 -6.83
CA ALA A 160 10.24 17.95 -8.26
C ALA A 160 9.41 16.91 -9.06
N ASP A 161 9.17 15.74 -8.48
CA ASP A 161 8.59 14.57 -9.14
C ASP A 161 7.11 14.32 -8.79
N GLY A 162 6.48 15.19 -7.98
CA GLY A 162 5.04 15.10 -7.70
C GLY A 162 4.62 15.79 -6.40
N PRO A 163 3.29 15.88 -6.13
CA PRO A 163 2.76 16.44 -4.90
C PRO A 163 3.16 15.57 -3.70
N ALA A 164 3.50 16.21 -2.58
CA ALA A 164 4.01 15.51 -1.42
C ALA A 164 3.57 16.14 -0.09
N VAL A 165 3.46 15.29 0.95
CA VAL A 165 3.18 15.68 2.33
C VAL A 165 4.19 15.01 3.24
N ARG A 166 4.80 15.82 4.13
CA ARG A 166 5.66 15.35 5.21
C ARG A 166 4.84 15.17 6.47
N PHE A 167 5.03 14.05 7.15
CA PHE A 167 4.52 13.72 8.47
C PHE A 167 5.69 13.61 9.44
N HIS A 168 5.51 14.10 10.66
CA HIS A 168 6.54 14.09 11.69
C HIS A 168 5.93 13.70 13.03
N TYR A 169 6.61 12.81 13.76
CA TYR A 169 6.23 12.36 15.09
C TYR A 169 7.49 12.06 15.93
N VAL A 170 7.47 12.42 17.19
CA VAL A 170 8.49 12.04 18.16
C VAL A 170 7.89 11.06 19.15
N SER A 171 8.25 9.78 19.00
CA SER A 171 7.92 8.72 19.94
C SER A 171 8.86 8.84 21.15
N LYS A 172 8.30 9.05 22.34
CA LYS A 172 9.06 9.34 23.57
C LYS A 172 9.77 8.10 24.11
N ASP A 173 10.86 8.32 24.87
CA ASP A 173 11.49 7.25 25.63
C ASP A 173 10.45 6.52 26.49
N SER A 174 10.50 5.19 26.48
CA SER A 174 9.57 4.29 27.18
C SER A 174 8.14 4.23 26.63
N GLU A 175 7.82 4.91 25.49
CA GLU A 175 6.53 4.72 24.81
C GLU A 175 6.39 3.25 24.40
N GLU A 176 5.29 2.60 24.79
CA GLU A 176 5.02 1.16 24.63
C GLU A 176 6.15 0.23 25.13
N GLY A 177 7.09 0.75 25.93
CA GLY A 177 8.24 0.05 26.50
C GLY A 177 9.54 0.15 25.70
N TYR A 178 9.54 0.87 24.59
CA TYR A 178 10.74 1.02 23.76
C TYR A 178 11.73 2.07 24.33
N PRO A 179 13.05 1.78 24.30
CA PRO A 179 14.05 2.74 24.77
C PRO A 179 14.28 3.90 23.80
N GLY A 180 14.59 5.06 24.35
CA GLY A 180 15.00 6.28 23.65
C GLY A 180 13.88 7.05 22.99
N ASN A 181 14.10 8.36 22.79
CA ASN A 181 13.25 9.15 21.92
C ASN A 181 13.56 8.82 20.47
N LEU A 182 12.53 8.53 19.68
CA LEU A 182 12.64 8.29 18.25
C LEU A 182 11.97 9.42 17.48
N ASP A 183 12.76 10.23 16.80
CA ASP A 183 12.29 11.30 15.90
C ASP A 183 12.06 10.72 14.51
N VAL A 184 10.79 10.68 14.06
CA VAL A 184 10.40 10.04 12.81
C VAL A 184 9.82 11.04 11.84
N THR A 185 10.31 11.01 10.62
CA THR A 185 9.76 11.75 9.48
C THR A 185 9.38 10.79 8.36
N LEU A 186 8.17 10.95 7.84
CA LEU A 186 7.67 10.29 6.65
C LEU A 186 7.41 11.33 5.56
N VAL A 187 7.66 10.99 4.31
CA VAL A 187 7.23 11.81 3.17
C VAL A 187 6.48 10.93 2.19
N TYR A 188 5.16 11.14 2.09
CA TYR A 188 4.36 10.58 1.01
C TYR A 188 4.47 11.47 -0.22
N THR A 189 4.84 10.89 -1.34
CA THR A 189 4.88 11.56 -2.65
C THR A 189 4.07 10.76 -3.66
N LEU A 190 3.07 11.37 -4.27
CA LEU A 190 2.38 10.81 -5.41
C LEU A 190 3.08 11.29 -6.68
N THR A 191 3.97 10.46 -7.21
CA THR A 191 4.85 10.88 -8.30
C THR A 191 4.07 11.05 -9.63
N ASN A 192 4.59 11.92 -10.51
CA ASN A 192 4.06 12.08 -11.87
C ASN A 192 4.35 10.87 -12.79
N ARG A 193 4.97 9.81 -12.24
CA ARG A 193 5.16 8.49 -12.88
C ARG A 193 4.22 7.44 -12.28
N ASN A 194 3.10 7.87 -11.69
CA ASN A 194 2.08 7.00 -11.11
C ASN A 194 2.60 6.06 -10.02
N ALA A 195 3.45 6.57 -9.13
CA ALA A 195 3.88 5.83 -7.95
C ALA A 195 3.48 6.58 -6.68
N LEU A 196 2.94 5.87 -5.70
CA LEU A 196 2.88 6.33 -4.32
C LEU A 196 4.19 5.91 -3.65
N ARG A 197 5.07 6.89 -3.41
CA ARG A 197 6.34 6.70 -2.73
C ARG A 197 6.26 7.15 -1.28
N ILE A 198 6.79 6.34 -0.39
CA ILE A 198 6.91 6.64 1.03
C ILE A 198 8.41 6.60 1.39
N ASP A 199 8.95 7.75 1.73
CA ASP A 199 10.31 7.88 2.26
C ASP A 199 10.22 7.99 3.79
N TYR A 200 10.91 7.11 4.51
CA TYR A 200 11.00 7.09 5.96
C TYR A 200 12.40 7.50 6.39
N THR A 201 12.49 8.33 7.42
CA THR A 201 13.72 8.63 8.12
C THR A 201 13.47 8.65 9.62
N ALA A 202 14.41 8.14 10.42
CA ALA A 202 14.35 8.27 11.87
C ALA A 202 15.72 8.41 12.48
N THR A 203 15.80 9.13 13.61
CA THR A 203 16.97 9.25 14.48
C THR A 203 16.56 9.00 15.92
N THR A 204 17.54 8.67 16.77
CA THR A 204 17.33 8.38 18.18
C THR A 204 18.42 9.00 19.05
N ASP A 205 18.09 9.29 20.32
CA ASP A 205 19.04 9.74 21.35
C ASP A 205 19.60 8.59 22.20
N LYS A 206 19.02 7.37 22.08
CA LYS A 206 19.44 6.16 22.80
C LYS A 206 19.31 4.96 21.87
N ALA A 207 20.14 3.93 22.07
CA ALA A 207 20.01 2.69 21.28
C ALA A 207 18.59 2.13 21.41
N THR A 208 17.99 1.79 20.28
CA THR A 208 16.61 1.30 20.18
C THR A 208 16.46 0.35 19.00
N VAL A 209 15.26 -0.21 18.81
CA VAL A 209 14.89 -0.96 17.60
C VAL A 209 13.88 -0.14 16.79
N CYS A 210 14.06 -0.14 15.46
CA CYS A 210 13.21 0.59 14.53
C CYS A 210 12.92 -0.26 13.29
N ASN A 211 11.65 -0.47 13.02
CA ASN A 211 11.16 -1.14 11.83
C ASN A 211 9.82 -0.52 11.45
N LEU A 212 9.79 0.27 10.38
CA LEU A 212 8.60 1.00 9.96
C LEU A 212 8.02 0.36 8.70
N THR A 213 6.69 0.39 8.56
CA THR A 213 6.02 -0.05 7.33
C THR A 213 4.73 0.73 7.09
N ASN A 214 4.16 0.55 5.90
CA ASN A 214 2.79 0.96 5.59
C ASN A 214 1.92 -0.30 5.44
N HIS A 215 0.79 -0.32 6.13
CA HIS A 215 -0.13 -1.46 6.19
C HIS A 215 -1.37 -1.23 5.31
N SER A 216 -1.17 -0.83 4.06
CA SER A 216 -2.28 -0.67 3.12
C SER A 216 -2.81 -2.03 2.68
N TYR A 217 -4.13 -2.15 2.72
CA TYR A 217 -4.90 -3.30 2.26
C TYR A 217 -5.33 -3.03 0.83
N PHE A 218 -4.65 -3.63 -0.13
CA PHE A 218 -4.90 -3.43 -1.55
C PHE A 218 -5.92 -4.43 -2.09
N ASN A 219 -6.85 -3.93 -2.90
CA ASN A 219 -7.71 -4.73 -3.77
C ASN A 219 -7.83 -3.99 -5.10
N LEU A 220 -7.12 -4.44 -6.12
CA LEU A 220 -7.05 -3.77 -7.42
C LEU A 220 -8.36 -3.87 -8.22
N ALA A 221 -9.25 -4.81 -7.88
CA ALA A 221 -10.62 -4.84 -8.41
C ALA A 221 -11.48 -3.73 -7.79
N GLY A 222 -11.16 -3.32 -6.54
CA GLY A 222 -11.95 -2.38 -5.74
C GLY A 222 -13.16 -3.02 -5.05
N HIS A 223 -13.34 -4.32 -5.15
CA HIS A 223 -14.43 -5.09 -4.53
C HIS A 223 -14.10 -6.58 -4.46
N GLY A 224 -14.93 -7.36 -3.73
CA GLY A 224 -14.77 -8.81 -3.60
C GLY A 224 -13.52 -9.20 -2.83
N ASP A 225 -13.00 -10.40 -3.11
CA ASP A 225 -11.76 -10.93 -2.55
C ASP A 225 -10.58 -10.82 -3.52
N VAL A 226 -9.38 -11.14 -3.04
CA VAL A 226 -8.15 -11.08 -3.84
C VAL A 226 -7.69 -12.42 -4.38
N GLY A 227 -8.50 -13.47 -4.27
CA GLY A 227 -8.14 -14.80 -4.76
C GLY A 227 -7.84 -14.84 -6.24
N GLY A 228 -8.55 -14.04 -7.04
CA GLY A 228 -8.33 -13.90 -8.48
C GLY A 228 -7.20 -12.94 -8.89
N HIS A 229 -6.56 -12.24 -7.95
CA HIS A 229 -5.39 -11.42 -8.27
C HIS A 229 -4.18 -12.32 -8.52
N GLU A 230 -3.42 -12.03 -9.56
CA GLU A 230 -2.17 -12.71 -9.87
C GLU A 230 -1.01 -12.00 -9.15
N LEU A 231 -0.18 -12.76 -8.47
CA LEU A 231 0.96 -12.28 -7.69
C LEU A 231 2.26 -12.92 -8.16
N MET A 232 3.31 -12.12 -8.26
CA MET A 232 4.70 -12.56 -8.35
C MET A 232 5.50 -11.89 -7.25
N LEU A 233 6.32 -12.66 -6.54
CA LEU A 233 7.29 -12.17 -5.55
C LEU A 233 8.72 -12.42 -6.04
N ASN A 234 9.53 -11.37 -6.08
CA ASN A 234 10.98 -11.50 -6.34
C ASN A 234 11.69 -11.98 -5.06
N CYS A 235 11.32 -13.17 -4.59
CA CYS A 235 11.71 -13.73 -3.31
C CYS A 235 11.84 -15.25 -3.43
N ASP A 236 13.07 -15.80 -3.32
CA ASP A 236 13.33 -17.24 -3.37
C ASP A 236 13.16 -17.91 -2.01
N LYS A 237 12.97 -17.12 -0.95
CA LYS A 237 12.94 -17.59 0.43
C LYS A 237 11.89 -16.84 1.23
N PHE A 238 11.43 -17.47 2.30
CA PHE A 238 10.55 -16.89 3.29
C PHE A 238 11.00 -17.24 4.71
N VAL A 239 10.42 -16.58 5.70
CA VAL A 239 10.68 -16.80 7.12
C VAL A 239 9.54 -17.64 7.70
N PRO A 240 9.74 -18.93 8.02
CA PRO A 240 8.73 -19.77 8.65
C PRO A 240 8.39 -19.28 10.06
N VAL A 241 7.13 -19.43 10.43
CA VAL A 241 6.60 -19.00 11.73
C VAL A 241 6.02 -20.18 12.52
N ASP A 242 5.92 -20.00 13.84
CA ASP A 242 5.18 -20.90 14.73
C ASP A 242 3.67 -20.59 14.76
N ASP A 243 2.91 -21.30 15.58
CA ASP A 243 1.45 -21.13 15.71
C ASP A 243 1.04 -19.77 16.29
N THR A 244 1.96 -18.99 16.82
CA THR A 244 1.74 -17.62 17.28
C THR A 244 2.24 -16.57 16.29
N LEU A 245 2.60 -17.00 15.07
CA LEU A 245 3.14 -16.19 13.99
C LEU A 245 4.49 -15.53 14.32
N ILE A 246 5.27 -16.15 15.20
CA ILE A 246 6.64 -15.76 15.52
C ILE A 246 7.63 -16.55 14.64
N PRO A 247 8.62 -15.88 14.04
CA PRO A 247 9.69 -16.55 13.29
C PRO A 247 10.37 -17.67 14.04
N THR A 248 10.57 -18.80 13.38
CA THR A 248 11.33 -19.94 13.94
C THR A 248 12.85 -19.69 13.96
N GLY A 249 13.32 -18.54 13.47
CA GLY A 249 14.74 -18.23 13.28
C GLY A 249 15.35 -18.83 12.02
N LYS A 250 14.58 -19.61 11.25
CA LYS A 250 15.02 -20.21 9.99
C LYS A 250 14.64 -19.32 8.80
N ILE A 251 15.35 -19.49 7.69
CA ILE A 251 15.00 -18.97 6.37
C ILE A 251 14.89 -20.19 5.45
N GLN A 252 13.73 -20.36 4.80
CA GLN A 252 13.41 -21.52 3.99
C GLN A 252 13.19 -21.13 2.52
N ALA A 253 13.58 -22.01 1.58
CA ALA A 253 13.27 -21.82 0.17
C ALA A 253 11.76 -21.95 -0.08
N VAL A 254 11.22 -21.12 -0.99
CA VAL A 254 9.81 -21.19 -1.39
C VAL A 254 9.56 -22.33 -2.39
N LYS A 255 10.57 -22.68 -3.19
CA LYS A 255 10.47 -23.66 -4.28
C LYS A 255 9.89 -25.00 -3.83
N GLY A 256 8.84 -25.44 -4.50
CA GLY A 256 8.14 -26.69 -4.20
C GLY A 256 7.24 -26.65 -2.97
N THR A 257 6.89 -25.46 -2.51
CA THR A 257 5.93 -25.23 -1.41
C THR A 257 4.80 -24.32 -1.89
N ASN A 258 3.70 -24.27 -1.13
CA ASN A 258 2.58 -23.35 -1.38
C ASN A 258 2.94 -21.86 -1.16
N MET A 259 4.21 -21.57 -0.79
CA MET A 259 4.76 -20.23 -0.65
C MET A 259 5.45 -19.73 -1.93
N ASP A 260 5.48 -20.51 -3.01
CA ASP A 260 6.24 -20.18 -4.21
C ASP A 260 5.48 -19.25 -5.15
N PHE A 261 5.76 -17.96 -5.06
CA PHE A 261 5.32 -16.92 -5.99
C PHE A 261 6.45 -16.41 -6.89
N THR A 262 7.49 -17.20 -7.14
CA THR A 262 8.59 -16.79 -8.03
C THR A 262 8.12 -16.65 -9.50
N ALA A 263 7.06 -17.34 -9.88
CA ALA A 263 6.30 -17.12 -11.11
C ALA A 263 4.93 -16.51 -10.80
N MET A 264 4.39 -15.75 -11.76
CA MET A 264 3.06 -15.15 -11.64
C MET A 264 1.97 -16.22 -11.63
N HIS A 265 1.13 -16.25 -10.58
CA HIS A 265 -0.07 -17.08 -10.50
C HIS A 265 -1.10 -16.49 -9.54
N ALA A 266 -2.33 -17.04 -9.52
CA ALA A 266 -3.40 -16.53 -8.68
C ALA A 266 -3.11 -16.74 -7.19
N ILE A 267 -3.41 -15.73 -6.37
CA ILE A 267 -3.26 -15.82 -4.91
C ILE A 267 -4.14 -16.94 -4.34
N GLY A 268 -5.30 -17.16 -4.96
CA GLY A 268 -6.27 -18.17 -4.55
C GLY A 268 -5.82 -19.62 -4.74
N ASP A 269 -4.81 -19.89 -5.58
CA ASP A 269 -4.42 -21.26 -5.93
C ASP A 269 -4.11 -22.11 -4.71
N HIS A 270 -3.47 -21.52 -3.68
CA HIS A 270 -3.08 -22.23 -2.46
C HIS A 270 -3.50 -21.51 -1.17
N ILE A 271 -4.31 -20.46 -1.23
CA ILE A 271 -4.63 -19.60 -0.08
C ILE A 271 -5.28 -20.38 1.08
N ASN A 272 -6.02 -21.43 0.78
CA ASN A 272 -6.69 -22.29 1.78
C ASN A 272 -5.80 -23.41 2.33
N GLU A 273 -4.60 -23.57 1.77
CA GLU A 273 -3.63 -24.59 2.16
C GLU A 273 -2.49 -24.03 3.02
N VAL A 274 -2.47 -22.69 3.20
CA VAL A 274 -1.46 -21.97 3.98
C VAL A 274 -2.08 -21.44 5.27
N GLY A 275 -1.32 -21.51 6.37
CA GLY A 275 -1.83 -21.18 7.71
C GLY A 275 -2.70 -22.29 8.29
N LYS A 276 -3.32 -22.03 9.44
CA LYS A 276 -4.20 -22.99 10.12
C LYS A 276 -5.63 -22.47 10.22
N ASP A 277 -5.89 -21.61 11.19
CA ASP A 277 -7.17 -20.96 11.41
C ASP A 277 -6.93 -19.54 11.96
N PRO A 278 -7.23 -18.54 11.16
CA PRO A 278 -7.71 -18.58 9.76
C PRO A 278 -6.62 -18.95 8.75
N THR A 279 -7.01 -19.66 7.67
CA THR A 279 -6.13 -19.94 6.52
C THR A 279 -5.82 -18.67 5.73
N GLY A 280 -4.68 -18.65 5.03
CA GLY A 280 -4.21 -17.57 4.17
C GLY A 280 -2.74 -17.20 4.48
N TYR A 281 -2.18 -16.37 3.64
CA TYR A 281 -0.80 -15.92 3.80
C TYR A 281 -0.71 -14.88 4.93
N ASP A 282 0.30 -15.03 5.79
CA ASP A 282 0.77 -14.03 6.76
C ASP A 282 2.24 -14.31 7.05
N HIS A 283 3.09 -14.13 6.02
CA HIS A 283 4.48 -14.54 6.06
C HIS A 283 5.41 -13.47 5.48
N CYS A 284 6.60 -13.35 6.09
CA CYS A 284 7.66 -12.48 5.59
C CYS A 284 8.50 -13.21 4.54
N TYR A 285 8.58 -12.64 3.35
CA TYR A 285 9.43 -13.10 2.25
C TYR A 285 10.73 -12.30 2.21
N VAL A 286 11.81 -12.97 1.84
CA VAL A 286 13.15 -12.40 1.72
C VAL A 286 13.31 -11.82 0.30
N VAL A 287 13.38 -10.50 0.19
CA VAL A 287 13.50 -9.83 -1.11
C VAL A 287 14.88 -10.08 -1.72
N ASN A 288 14.94 -10.66 -2.91
CA ASN A 288 16.18 -10.93 -3.63
C ASN A 288 16.93 -9.62 -3.91
N GLY A 289 18.13 -9.47 -3.34
CA GLY A 289 18.92 -8.22 -3.42
C GLY A 289 18.38 -7.06 -2.59
N GLY A 290 17.39 -7.29 -1.74
CA GLY A 290 16.84 -6.29 -0.81
C GLY A 290 17.82 -5.83 0.26
N GLY A 291 17.45 -4.77 0.99
CA GLY A 291 18.24 -4.22 2.10
C GLY A 291 19.40 -3.31 1.69
N LYS A 292 19.64 -3.04 0.40
CA LYS A 292 20.75 -2.23 -0.10
C LYS A 292 20.33 -1.13 -1.07
N LYS A 293 19.48 -1.44 -2.02
CA LYS A 293 19.00 -0.54 -3.07
C LYS A 293 17.50 -0.73 -3.29
N LEU A 294 16.86 0.23 -3.94
CA LEU A 294 15.47 0.12 -4.34
C LEU A 294 15.33 -1.05 -5.32
N THR A 295 14.65 -2.11 -4.89
CA THR A 295 14.53 -3.39 -5.59
C THR A 295 13.06 -3.76 -5.72
N LEU A 296 12.66 -4.35 -6.87
CA LEU A 296 11.34 -4.95 -7.04
C LEU A 296 11.17 -6.09 -6.03
N ALA A 297 10.14 -6.00 -5.20
CA ALA A 297 9.76 -7.03 -4.25
C ALA A 297 8.57 -7.85 -4.73
N ALA A 298 7.57 -7.19 -5.33
CA ALA A 298 6.33 -7.83 -5.74
C ALA A 298 5.73 -7.17 -6.98
N LYS A 299 4.95 -7.96 -7.73
CA LYS A 299 4.07 -7.51 -8.81
C LYS A 299 2.71 -8.15 -8.64
N VAL A 300 1.65 -7.35 -8.72
CA VAL A 300 0.25 -7.78 -8.62
C VAL A 300 -0.49 -7.32 -9.86
N ILE A 301 -1.28 -8.22 -10.46
CA ILE A 301 -2.17 -7.91 -11.58
C ILE A 301 -3.58 -8.35 -11.20
N GLU A 302 -4.57 -7.50 -11.48
CA GLU A 302 -5.98 -7.88 -11.42
C GLU A 302 -6.49 -8.02 -12.86
N PRO A 303 -6.79 -9.25 -13.31
CA PRO A 303 -7.03 -9.53 -14.74
C PRO A 303 -8.28 -8.85 -15.29
N THR A 304 -9.33 -8.67 -14.47
CA THR A 304 -10.62 -8.13 -14.90
C THR A 304 -10.55 -6.65 -15.24
N THR A 305 -9.96 -5.85 -14.33
CA THR A 305 -9.77 -4.42 -14.52
C THR A 305 -8.51 -4.08 -15.32
N GLY A 306 -7.55 -5.01 -15.35
CA GLY A 306 -6.23 -4.80 -15.91
C GLY A 306 -5.34 -3.88 -15.07
N ARG A 307 -5.72 -3.56 -13.82
CA ARG A 307 -4.85 -2.81 -12.92
C ARG A 307 -3.65 -3.65 -12.52
N GLU A 308 -2.52 -2.97 -12.48
CA GLU A 308 -1.24 -3.53 -12.11
C GLU A 308 -0.60 -2.70 -11.00
N MET A 309 0.03 -3.36 -10.03
CA MET A 309 0.81 -2.72 -8.98
C MET A 309 2.17 -3.41 -8.86
N GLU A 310 3.25 -2.64 -8.89
CA GLU A 310 4.60 -3.09 -8.58
C GLU A 310 5.06 -2.48 -7.26
N VAL A 311 5.64 -3.29 -6.39
CA VAL A 311 6.17 -2.86 -5.09
C VAL A 311 7.68 -2.90 -5.14
N TYR A 312 8.30 -1.72 -4.98
CA TYR A 312 9.74 -1.57 -4.85
C TYR A 312 10.09 -1.15 -3.44
N THR A 313 11.15 -1.70 -2.89
CA THR A 313 11.62 -1.33 -1.54
C THR A 313 13.12 -1.37 -1.39
N THR A 314 13.64 -0.62 -0.41
CA THR A 314 15.02 -0.73 0.08
C THR A 314 15.16 -1.72 1.23
N GLU A 315 14.06 -2.34 1.68
CA GLU A 315 14.05 -3.26 2.81
C GLU A 315 14.40 -4.69 2.41
N PRO A 316 14.91 -5.51 3.35
CA PRO A 316 15.29 -6.90 3.08
C PRO A 316 14.10 -7.85 3.00
N GLY A 317 12.93 -7.47 3.51
CA GLY A 317 11.74 -8.30 3.56
C GLY A 317 10.50 -7.59 3.08
N VAL A 318 9.51 -8.40 2.70
CA VAL A 318 8.13 -7.99 2.44
C VAL A 318 7.18 -9.00 3.05
N GLN A 319 6.29 -8.54 3.94
CA GLN A 319 5.21 -9.36 4.47
C GLN A 319 4.10 -9.44 3.42
N LEU A 320 3.70 -10.65 3.05
CA LEU A 320 2.45 -10.92 2.33
C LEU A 320 1.39 -11.33 3.36
N TYR A 321 0.32 -10.53 3.44
CA TYR A 321 -0.83 -10.81 4.29
C TYR A 321 -2.11 -10.71 3.46
N THR A 322 -2.97 -11.71 3.52
CA THR A 322 -4.19 -11.81 2.70
C THR A 322 -5.47 -11.54 3.49
N SER A 323 -5.41 -10.59 4.42
CA SER A 323 -6.54 -10.14 5.26
C SER A 323 -7.35 -11.29 5.90
N ASN A 324 -6.64 -12.29 6.40
CA ASN A 324 -7.20 -13.54 6.94
C ASN A 324 -8.15 -13.34 8.13
N PHE A 325 -7.94 -12.26 8.91
CA PHE A 325 -8.70 -11.93 10.13
C PHE A 325 -9.88 -10.98 9.89
N LEU A 326 -10.15 -10.57 8.65
CA LEU A 326 -11.41 -9.89 8.33
C LEU A 326 -12.54 -10.91 8.30
N ASP A 327 -13.63 -10.61 9.00
CA ASP A 327 -14.71 -11.58 9.31
C ASP A 327 -16.12 -11.07 8.97
N GLY A 328 -16.22 -9.93 8.26
CA GLY A 328 -17.50 -9.31 7.92
C GLY A 328 -18.08 -8.40 8.99
N THR A 329 -17.41 -8.18 10.11
CA THR A 329 -17.89 -7.27 11.16
C THR A 329 -17.58 -5.79 10.87
N LEU A 330 -16.63 -5.51 9.98
CA LEU A 330 -16.24 -4.16 9.60
C LEU A 330 -16.96 -3.72 8.32
N THR A 331 -17.68 -2.60 8.41
CA THR A 331 -18.25 -1.90 7.27
C THR A 331 -17.37 -0.71 6.90
N GLY A 332 -16.81 -0.73 5.72
CA GLY A 332 -15.86 0.25 5.22
C GLY A 332 -16.49 1.31 4.31
N LYS A 333 -15.68 1.79 3.36
CA LYS A 333 -16.06 2.83 2.39
C LYS A 333 -17.26 2.40 1.55
N GLY A 334 -18.18 3.34 1.30
CA GLY A 334 -19.38 3.08 0.50
C GLY A 334 -20.34 2.04 1.07
N GLY A 335 -20.22 1.67 2.36
CA GLY A 335 -21.05 0.63 2.98
C GLY A 335 -20.58 -0.80 2.68
N THR A 336 -19.39 -0.98 2.10
CA THR A 336 -18.85 -2.30 1.78
C THR A 336 -18.47 -3.05 3.07
N VAL A 337 -18.97 -4.26 3.23
CA VAL A 337 -18.62 -5.17 4.33
C VAL A 337 -17.34 -5.91 3.94
N TYR A 338 -16.29 -5.81 4.76
CA TYR A 338 -15.00 -6.44 4.48
C TYR A 338 -14.95 -7.87 4.99
N GLN A 339 -14.97 -8.81 4.06
CA GLN A 339 -14.89 -10.25 4.33
C GLN A 339 -13.43 -10.73 4.38
N LYS A 340 -13.23 -11.96 4.86
CA LYS A 340 -11.96 -12.66 4.75
C LYS A 340 -11.43 -12.61 3.32
N HIS A 341 -10.13 -12.37 3.18
CA HIS A 341 -9.46 -12.22 1.88
C HIS A 341 -9.92 -11.05 1.00
N ALA A 342 -10.60 -10.04 1.57
CA ALA A 342 -11.04 -8.86 0.82
C ALA A 342 -9.87 -8.01 0.29
N ALA A 343 -8.65 -8.22 0.77
CA ALA A 343 -7.47 -7.47 0.33
C ALA A 343 -6.17 -8.24 0.57
N LEU A 344 -5.07 -7.75 -0.01
CA LEU A 344 -3.71 -8.15 0.32
C LEU A 344 -2.90 -6.96 0.85
N CYS A 345 -1.99 -7.23 1.79
CA CYS A 345 -0.98 -6.27 2.24
C CYS A 345 0.40 -6.74 1.78
N LEU A 346 1.22 -5.78 1.35
CA LEU A 346 2.62 -5.99 0.99
C LEU A 346 3.46 -4.99 1.80
N GLU A 347 3.88 -5.43 2.99
CA GLU A 347 4.49 -4.60 4.01
C GLU A 347 6.01 -4.77 3.97
N ALA A 348 6.70 -3.80 3.38
CA ALA A 348 8.16 -3.82 3.31
C ALA A 348 8.78 -3.44 4.67
N GLY A 349 9.76 -4.20 5.12
CA GLY A 349 10.43 -3.96 6.41
C GLY A 349 11.54 -4.96 6.73
N ARG A 350 12.04 -4.86 7.98
CA ARG A 350 12.86 -5.91 8.59
C ARG A 350 12.00 -7.14 8.85
N PHE A 351 12.65 -8.29 9.03
CA PHE A 351 11.90 -9.51 9.37
C PHE A 351 11.25 -9.36 10.76
N PRO A 352 10.08 -9.99 10.98
CA PRO A 352 9.48 -10.03 12.31
C PRO A 352 10.46 -10.62 13.34
N ASP A 353 10.35 -10.18 14.59
CA ASP A 353 11.15 -10.62 15.74
C ASP A 353 12.68 -10.53 15.56
N THR A 354 13.16 -9.72 14.61
CA THR A 354 14.60 -9.54 14.34
C THR A 354 15.43 -9.23 15.60
N PRO A 355 14.96 -8.46 16.61
CA PRO A 355 15.75 -8.23 17.83
C PRO A 355 16.12 -9.48 18.61
N ASN A 356 15.40 -10.59 18.40
CA ASN A 356 15.64 -11.89 19.04
C ASN A 356 16.38 -12.90 18.13
N HIS A 357 16.68 -12.51 16.89
CA HIS A 357 17.35 -13.37 15.90
C HIS A 357 18.62 -12.72 15.33
N PRO A 358 19.80 -12.94 15.92
CA PRO A 358 21.06 -12.30 15.52
C PRO A 358 21.47 -12.56 14.05
N THR A 359 20.92 -13.61 13.42
CA THR A 359 21.17 -13.96 12.02
C THR A 359 20.31 -13.18 11.02
N PHE A 360 19.28 -12.47 11.52
CA PHE A 360 18.40 -11.64 10.69
C PHE A 360 19.02 -10.26 10.48
N PRO A 361 18.61 -9.53 9.40
CA PRO A 361 19.04 -8.16 9.18
C PRO A 361 18.69 -7.26 10.36
N SER A 362 19.68 -6.63 11.01
CA SER A 362 19.48 -5.84 12.24
C SER A 362 18.42 -4.74 12.09
N ALA A 363 17.62 -4.57 13.14
CA ALA A 363 16.68 -3.47 13.31
C ALA A 363 17.18 -2.43 14.35
N GLU A 364 18.40 -2.56 14.83
CA GLU A 364 18.98 -1.58 15.77
C GLU A 364 19.19 -0.23 15.12
N LEU A 365 18.88 0.82 15.88
CA LEU A 365 19.21 2.20 15.56
C LEU A 365 19.92 2.84 16.76
N ARG A 366 21.07 3.44 16.51
CA ARG A 366 21.91 4.03 17.54
C ARG A 366 22.02 5.55 17.40
N PRO A 367 22.33 6.29 18.49
CA PRO A 367 22.64 7.71 18.39
C PRO A 367 23.68 7.99 17.31
N GLY A 368 23.47 9.04 16.52
CA GLY A 368 24.34 9.41 15.39
C GLY A 368 24.05 8.64 14.09
N GLN A 369 23.25 7.58 14.13
CA GLN A 369 22.78 6.89 12.93
C GLN A 369 21.44 7.44 12.44
N THR A 370 21.16 7.27 11.16
CA THR A 370 19.85 7.58 10.56
C THR A 370 19.27 6.34 9.93
N TYR A 371 18.09 5.93 10.42
CA TYR A 371 17.24 4.96 9.72
C TYR A 371 16.73 5.58 8.42
N LYS A 372 16.84 4.86 7.32
CA LYS A 372 16.34 5.27 6.01
C LYS A 372 15.69 4.09 5.33
N GLN A 373 14.48 4.31 4.85
CA GLN A 373 13.71 3.33 4.07
C GLN A 373 12.96 4.05 2.96
N ARG A 374 12.79 3.38 1.84
CA ARG A 374 11.88 3.77 0.75
C ARG A 374 11.05 2.59 0.33
N THR A 375 9.74 2.83 0.17
CA THR A 375 8.81 1.92 -0.48
C THR A 375 8.06 2.67 -1.56
N GLU A 376 7.91 2.09 -2.74
CA GLU A 376 7.15 2.64 -3.86
C GLU A 376 6.12 1.62 -4.32
N TYR A 377 4.86 2.03 -4.33
CA TYR A 377 3.77 1.33 -5.00
C TYR A 377 3.57 2.00 -6.35
N ARG A 378 3.97 1.35 -7.43
CA ARG A 378 3.89 1.85 -8.81
C ARG A 378 2.69 1.27 -9.50
N PHE A 379 1.98 2.11 -10.26
CA PHE A 379 0.79 1.75 -11.02
C PHE A 379 1.07 2.03 -12.51
N PRO A 380 1.71 1.09 -13.23
CA PRO A 380 1.97 1.25 -14.66
C PRO A 380 0.65 1.41 -15.42
N THR A 381 0.61 2.38 -16.35
CA THR A 381 -0.46 2.51 -17.33
C THR A 381 -0.04 1.77 -18.60
N ARG A 382 -0.86 0.85 -19.06
CA ARG A 382 -0.64 0.13 -20.32
C ARG A 382 -1.03 0.96 -21.52
#